data_3949201067b711d5c6d3168f640f248d
#
_entry.id   3949201067b711d5c6d3168f640f248d
#
_cell.length_a   1.000
_cell.length_b   1.000
_cell.length_c   1.000
_cell.angle_alpha   90.00
_cell.angle_beta   90.00
_cell.angle_gamma   90.00
#
_symmetry.space_group_name_H-M   'P 1'
#
loop_
_entity.id
_entity.type
_entity.pdbx_description
1 polymer ?
#
loop_
_entity_poly.entity_id
_entity_poly.type
_entity_poly.pdbx_seq_one_letter_code
_entity_poly.pdbx_strand_id
1 'polypeptide(L)'
;MRKRSDGQYPQASRIVCVSLLAAVASGCGIQSIPKALNALDATVAEVTNQYKRRADLIPNLVSTVKGYASHEQETFTAVTEARAKATSMTIDPSNASPEQIQKFQAAQGGLSQALGRLMVVAERYPELKADRNFRELQAQLEGTENRITIARQRHIEAIKHFNDMVTVPPTSFTNSLFYHHEKRPQWSLDAAEQKAVEKAPEVAF
;
A
#
# COMPACT_ATOMS: atom_id res chain seq x y z
N MET A 1 -25.09 -55.59 45.77
CA MET A 1 -23.77 -55.57 45.05
C MET A 1 -24.00 -54.98 43.66
N ARG A 2 -23.62 -53.75 43.43
CA ARG A 2 -23.78 -53.02 42.18
C ARG A 2 -22.42 -52.90 41.50
N LYS A 3 -22.18 -53.67 40.41
CA LYS A 3 -20.96 -53.71 39.64
C LYS A 3 -20.86 -52.41 38.84
N ARG A 4 -19.89 -51.56 39.15
CA ARG A 4 -19.51 -50.39 38.28
C ARG A 4 -18.86 -50.97 37.03
N SER A 5 -19.44 -50.69 35.86
CA SER A 5 -18.80 -50.94 34.57
C SER A 5 -17.92 -49.72 34.25
N ASP A 6 -16.65 -49.88 34.47
CA ASP A 6 -15.65 -48.88 34.02
C ASP A 6 -15.61 -48.90 32.50
N GLY A 7 -16.11 -47.83 31.89
CA GLY A 7 -16.12 -47.63 30.45
C GLY A 7 -14.70 -47.43 29.92
N GLN A 8 -14.06 -48.51 29.57
CA GLN A 8 -12.82 -48.51 28.77
C GLN A 8 -13.18 -48.07 27.36
N TYR A 9 -13.07 -46.80 27.01
CA TYR A 9 -13.09 -46.35 25.64
C TYR A 9 -11.84 -46.91 24.95
N PRO A 10 -12.00 -47.65 23.83
CA PRO A 10 -10.86 -48.32 23.17
C PRO A 10 -9.83 -47.27 22.75
N GLN A 11 -8.56 -47.53 23.05
CA GLN A 11 -7.42 -46.64 22.70
C GLN A 11 -7.42 -46.27 21.21
N ALA A 12 -7.93 -47.12 20.33
CA ALA A 12 -8.13 -46.88 18.91
C ALA A 12 -9.03 -45.65 18.64
N SER A 13 -10.10 -45.42 19.42
CA SER A 13 -10.96 -44.23 19.24
C SER A 13 -10.25 -42.92 19.60
N ARG A 14 -9.37 -42.93 20.58
CA ARG A 14 -8.57 -41.77 20.97
C ARG A 14 -7.53 -41.43 19.90
N ILE A 15 -6.89 -42.45 19.32
CA ILE A 15 -5.90 -42.28 18.24
C ILE A 15 -6.58 -41.73 16.98
N VAL A 16 -7.76 -42.23 16.63
CA VAL A 16 -8.55 -41.74 15.49
C VAL A 16 -9.01 -40.29 15.68
N CYS A 17 -9.47 -39.92 16.89
CA CYS A 17 -9.84 -38.55 17.19
C CYS A 17 -8.64 -37.59 17.15
N VAL A 18 -7.49 -37.98 17.67
CA VAL A 18 -6.26 -37.17 17.65
C VAL A 18 -5.73 -37.01 16.22
N SER A 19 -5.76 -38.06 15.41
CA SER A 19 -5.34 -37.97 13.98
C SER A 19 -6.32 -37.15 13.16
N LEU A 20 -7.61 -37.20 13.43
CA LEU A 20 -8.63 -36.34 12.76
C LEU A 20 -8.45 -34.86 13.15
N LEU A 21 -8.19 -34.59 14.44
CA LEU A 21 -7.90 -33.23 14.91
C LEU A 21 -6.62 -32.66 14.30
N ALA A 22 -5.57 -33.49 14.19
CA ALA A 22 -4.30 -33.11 13.55
C ALA A 22 -4.47 -32.83 12.05
N ALA A 23 -5.30 -33.61 11.34
CA ALA A 23 -5.59 -33.40 9.92
C ALA A 23 -6.39 -32.10 9.66
N VAL A 24 -7.35 -31.77 10.54
CA VAL A 24 -8.11 -30.51 10.44
C VAL A 24 -7.23 -29.29 10.76
N ALA A 25 -6.34 -29.40 11.76
CA ALA A 25 -5.40 -28.33 12.09
C ALA A 25 -4.36 -28.07 10.97
N SER A 26 -3.95 -29.12 10.25
CA SER A 26 -3.02 -28.99 9.12
C SER A 26 -3.65 -28.31 7.90
N GLY A 27 -4.96 -28.43 7.69
CA GLY A 27 -5.68 -27.86 6.54
C GLY A 27 -5.76 -26.32 6.56
N CYS A 28 -5.78 -25.70 7.75
CA CYS A 28 -5.93 -24.25 7.87
C CYS A 28 -4.71 -23.45 7.38
N GLY A 29 -3.49 -23.99 7.47
CA GLY A 29 -2.26 -23.28 7.06
C GLY A 29 -1.95 -23.40 5.57
N ILE A 30 -2.27 -24.54 4.94
CA ILE A 30 -1.86 -24.83 3.55
C ILE A 30 -2.54 -23.90 2.54
N GLN A 31 -3.78 -23.49 2.76
CA GLN A 31 -4.48 -22.58 1.85
C GLN A 31 -4.40 -21.11 2.28
N SER A 32 -4.22 -20.83 3.57
CA SER A 32 -4.27 -19.47 4.10
C SER A 32 -3.06 -18.63 3.70
N ILE A 33 -1.85 -19.22 3.70
CA ILE A 33 -0.61 -18.53 3.31
C ILE A 33 -0.64 -18.11 1.83
N PRO A 34 -0.94 -18.99 0.85
CA PRO A 34 -1.08 -18.56 -0.55
C PRO A 34 -2.19 -17.53 -0.76
N LYS A 35 -3.31 -17.65 -0.05
CA LYS A 35 -4.39 -16.66 -0.13
C LYS A 35 -3.94 -15.29 0.41
N ALA A 36 -3.22 -15.27 1.53
CA ALA A 36 -2.68 -14.03 2.09
C ALA A 36 -1.63 -13.39 1.15
N LEU A 37 -0.79 -14.20 0.50
CA LEU A 37 0.17 -13.72 -0.50
C LEU A 37 -0.54 -13.12 -1.72
N ASN A 38 -1.52 -13.81 -2.29
CA ASN A 38 -2.30 -13.31 -3.42
C ASN A 38 -3.06 -12.01 -3.06
N ALA A 39 -3.59 -11.91 -1.84
CA ALA A 39 -4.23 -10.70 -1.35
C ALA A 39 -3.22 -9.53 -1.22
N LEU A 40 -2.01 -9.82 -0.75
CA LEU A 40 -0.93 -8.84 -0.68
C LEU A 40 -0.54 -8.33 -2.08
N ASP A 41 -0.35 -9.22 -3.05
CA ASP A 41 -0.01 -8.85 -4.44
C ASP A 41 -1.12 -8.00 -5.08
N ALA A 42 -2.38 -8.33 -4.81
CA ALA A 42 -3.52 -7.52 -5.28
C ALA A 42 -3.50 -6.09 -4.72
N THR A 43 -3.08 -5.91 -3.45
CA THR A 43 -2.98 -4.54 -2.87
C THR A 43 -1.85 -3.73 -3.46
N VAL A 44 -0.73 -4.34 -3.86
CA VAL A 44 0.35 -3.63 -4.59
C VAL A 44 -0.15 -3.15 -5.94
N ALA A 45 -0.89 -3.98 -6.66
CA ALA A 45 -1.50 -3.60 -7.94
C ALA A 45 -2.49 -2.43 -7.75
N GLU A 46 -3.30 -2.44 -6.67
CA GLU A 46 -4.21 -1.33 -6.34
C GLU A 46 -3.44 -0.03 -6.11
N VAL A 47 -2.40 -0.04 -5.27
CA VAL A 47 -1.55 1.13 -5.00
C VAL A 47 -0.91 1.66 -6.29
N THR A 48 -0.32 0.79 -7.10
CA THR A 48 0.32 1.15 -8.36
C THR A 48 -0.65 1.77 -9.34
N ASN A 49 -1.87 1.23 -9.45
CA ASN A 49 -2.92 1.76 -10.32
C ASN A 49 -3.36 3.18 -9.89
N GLN A 50 -3.45 3.47 -8.58
CA GLN A 50 -3.78 4.81 -8.11
C GLN A 50 -2.66 5.82 -8.41
N TYR A 51 -1.40 5.44 -8.25
CA TYR A 51 -0.27 6.29 -8.64
C TYR A 51 -0.22 6.54 -10.15
N LYS A 52 -0.49 5.51 -10.97
CA LYS A 52 -0.60 5.67 -12.42
C LYS A 52 -1.70 6.66 -12.79
N ARG A 53 -2.90 6.49 -12.20
CA ARG A 53 -4.02 7.41 -12.42
C ARG A 53 -3.66 8.86 -12.08
N ARG A 54 -2.94 9.09 -10.97
CA ARG A 54 -2.43 10.43 -10.62
C ARG A 54 -1.50 10.97 -11.70
N ALA A 55 -0.54 10.16 -12.16
CA ALA A 55 0.41 10.56 -13.19
C ALA A 55 -0.25 10.84 -14.54
N ASP A 56 -1.36 10.18 -14.86
CA ASP A 56 -2.10 10.36 -16.11
C ASP A 56 -2.92 11.68 -16.14
N LEU A 57 -3.26 12.24 -14.98
CA LEU A 57 -3.93 13.55 -14.88
C LEU A 57 -2.98 14.73 -15.10
N ILE A 58 -1.68 14.56 -14.86
CA ILE A 58 -0.69 15.64 -14.82
C ILE A 58 -0.51 16.36 -16.16
N PRO A 59 -0.42 15.70 -17.32
CA PRO A 59 -0.26 16.39 -18.59
C PRO A 59 -1.41 17.38 -18.88
N ASN A 60 -2.65 16.99 -18.57
CA ASN A 60 -3.81 17.85 -18.75
C ASN A 60 -3.77 19.04 -17.79
N LEU A 61 -3.39 18.81 -16.52
CA LEU A 61 -3.23 19.87 -15.54
C LEU A 61 -2.18 20.88 -15.98
N VAL A 62 -0.98 20.40 -16.36
CA VAL A 62 0.12 21.27 -16.85
C VAL A 62 -0.31 22.06 -18.07
N SER A 63 -1.01 21.43 -19.03
CA SER A 63 -1.52 22.10 -20.22
C SER A 63 -2.51 23.21 -19.86
N THR A 64 -3.45 22.95 -18.95
CA THR A 64 -4.44 23.92 -18.49
C THR A 64 -3.75 25.11 -17.81
N VAL A 65 -2.86 24.85 -16.86
CA VAL A 65 -2.12 25.92 -16.13
C VAL A 65 -1.26 26.75 -17.09
N LYS A 66 -0.59 26.10 -18.04
CA LYS A 66 0.26 26.77 -19.04
C LYS A 66 -0.52 27.77 -19.91
N GLY A 67 -1.81 27.53 -20.16
CA GLY A 67 -2.67 28.45 -20.87
C GLY A 67 -2.84 29.83 -20.19
N TYR A 68 -2.70 29.88 -18.87
CA TYR A 68 -2.86 31.08 -18.05
C TYR A 68 -1.54 31.63 -17.50
N ALA A 69 -0.55 30.76 -17.26
CA ALA A 69 0.70 31.06 -16.56
C ALA A 69 1.93 30.67 -17.40
N SER A 70 1.97 31.05 -18.69
CA SER A 70 3.00 30.64 -19.66
C SER A 70 4.44 30.94 -19.25
N HIS A 71 4.67 31.89 -18.34
CA HIS A 71 6.01 32.30 -17.87
C HIS A 71 6.59 31.38 -16.77
N GLU A 72 5.82 30.44 -16.22
CA GLU A 72 6.21 29.56 -15.12
C GLU A 72 6.93 28.26 -15.62
N GLN A 73 7.87 28.42 -16.58
CA GLN A 73 8.53 27.31 -17.26
C GLN A 73 9.28 26.36 -16.30
N GLU A 74 9.94 26.91 -15.27
CA GLU A 74 10.67 26.10 -14.28
C GLU A 74 9.72 25.14 -13.52
N THR A 75 8.55 25.63 -13.11
CA THR A 75 7.55 24.80 -12.42
C THR A 75 7.02 23.69 -13.33
N PHE A 76 6.76 23.99 -14.62
CA PHE A 76 6.31 22.97 -15.58
C PHE A 76 7.36 21.90 -15.84
N THR A 77 8.63 22.31 -15.98
CA THR A 77 9.75 21.39 -16.16
C THR A 77 9.88 20.50 -14.93
N ALA A 78 9.88 21.08 -13.73
CA ALA A 78 9.97 20.31 -12.48
C ALA A 78 8.84 19.27 -12.32
N VAL A 79 7.60 19.61 -12.68
CA VAL A 79 6.46 18.67 -12.63
C VAL A 79 6.62 17.57 -13.67
N THR A 80 7.07 17.90 -14.88
CA THR A 80 7.23 16.93 -15.97
C THR A 80 8.36 15.93 -15.64
N GLU A 81 9.48 16.42 -15.12
CA GLU A 81 10.61 15.59 -14.70
C GLU A 81 10.24 14.69 -13.52
N ALA A 82 9.58 15.25 -12.50
CA ALA A 82 9.12 14.48 -11.35
C ALA A 82 8.11 13.38 -11.79
N ARG A 83 7.20 13.69 -12.73
CA ARG A 83 6.29 12.70 -13.32
C ARG A 83 7.06 11.60 -14.03
N ALA A 84 8.02 11.96 -14.91
CA ALA A 84 8.83 10.99 -15.62
C ALA A 84 9.57 10.05 -14.66
N LYS A 85 10.17 10.59 -13.60
CA LYS A 85 10.85 9.83 -12.55
C LYS A 85 9.88 8.90 -11.80
N ALA A 86 8.70 9.40 -11.43
CA ALA A 86 7.69 8.62 -10.70
C ALA A 86 7.10 7.48 -11.55
N THR A 87 6.96 7.67 -12.88
CA THR A 87 6.40 6.67 -13.79
C THR A 87 7.42 5.67 -14.32
N SER A 88 8.72 5.99 -14.29
CA SER A 88 9.78 5.07 -14.70
C SER A 88 10.04 3.95 -13.68
N MET A 89 9.57 4.11 -12.46
CA MET A 89 9.77 3.12 -11.40
C MET A 89 8.59 2.15 -11.34
N THR A 90 8.86 0.89 -11.62
CA THR A 90 7.95 -0.23 -11.39
C THR A 90 8.37 -1.00 -10.15
N ILE A 91 7.40 -1.34 -9.31
CA ILE A 91 7.63 -2.27 -8.18
C ILE A 91 7.07 -3.63 -8.58
N ASP A 92 7.92 -4.67 -8.47
CA ASP A 92 7.45 -6.05 -8.50
C ASP A 92 6.89 -6.40 -7.11
N PRO A 93 5.57 -6.68 -6.99
CA PRO A 93 4.94 -6.98 -5.71
C PRO A 93 5.60 -8.15 -4.98
N SER A 94 6.08 -9.13 -5.75
CA SER A 94 6.57 -10.39 -5.20
C SER A 94 8.00 -10.31 -4.67
N ASN A 95 8.82 -9.36 -5.19
CA ASN A 95 10.26 -9.32 -4.94
C ASN A 95 10.83 -7.93 -4.65
N ALA A 96 9.99 -6.95 -4.32
CA ALA A 96 10.46 -5.60 -4.03
C ALA A 96 11.37 -5.57 -2.80
N SER A 97 12.61 -5.14 -2.98
CA SER A 97 13.51 -4.90 -1.84
C SER A 97 13.11 -3.65 -1.07
N PRO A 98 13.48 -3.53 0.22
CA PRO A 98 13.25 -2.30 1.00
C PRO A 98 13.76 -1.04 0.30
N GLU A 99 14.91 -1.13 -0.37
CA GLU A 99 15.52 -0.01 -1.10
C GLU A 99 14.70 0.38 -2.35
N GLN A 100 14.12 -0.60 -3.04
CA GLN A 100 13.23 -0.34 -4.17
C GLN A 100 11.95 0.34 -3.73
N ILE A 101 11.36 -0.11 -2.63
CA ILE A 101 10.17 0.52 -2.02
C ILE A 101 10.50 1.97 -1.63
N GLN A 102 11.62 2.20 -0.95
CA GLN A 102 12.05 3.54 -0.54
C GLN A 102 12.29 4.48 -1.72
N LYS A 103 12.95 4.00 -2.79
CA LYS A 103 13.16 4.78 -4.01
C LYS A 103 11.84 5.15 -4.69
N PHE A 104 10.91 4.21 -4.74
CA PHE A 104 9.56 4.46 -5.28
C PHE A 104 8.83 5.52 -4.47
N GLN A 105 8.81 5.39 -3.14
CA GLN A 105 8.20 6.38 -2.25
C GLN A 105 8.82 7.76 -2.42
N ALA A 106 10.15 7.85 -2.47
CA ALA A 106 10.85 9.11 -2.70
C ALA A 106 10.49 9.75 -4.03
N ALA A 107 10.35 8.95 -5.11
CA ALA A 107 9.93 9.46 -6.42
C ALA A 107 8.48 9.97 -6.41
N GLN A 108 7.57 9.24 -5.76
CA GLN A 108 6.17 9.66 -5.59
C GLN A 108 6.04 10.90 -4.70
N GLY A 109 6.84 11.01 -3.64
CA GLY A 109 6.93 12.19 -2.78
C GLY A 109 7.46 13.42 -3.54
N GLY A 110 8.48 13.23 -4.38
CA GLY A 110 8.99 14.29 -5.26
C GLY A 110 7.94 14.83 -6.24
N LEU A 111 7.11 13.95 -6.77
CA LEU A 111 5.97 14.33 -7.62
C LEU A 111 4.90 15.12 -6.83
N SER A 112 4.55 14.68 -5.63
CA SER A 112 3.61 15.41 -4.76
C SER A 112 4.13 16.82 -4.45
N GLN A 113 5.42 16.96 -4.17
CA GLN A 113 6.05 18.26 -3.90
C GLN A 113 6.03 19.18 -5.14
N ALA A 114 6.30 18.63 -6.34
CA ALA A 114 6.25 19.40 -7.59
C ALA A 114 4.82 19.87 -7.90
N LEU A 115 3.82 19.01 -7.70
CA LEU A 115 2.41 19.35 -7.83
C LEU A 115 2.00 20.43 -6.81
N GLY A 116 2.45 20.35 -5.57
CA GLY A 116 2.20 21.37 -4.57
C GLY A 116 2.71 22.74 -5.02
N ARG A 117 3.92 22.83 -5.61
CA ARG A 117 4.44 24.08 -6.20
C ARG A 117 3.58 24.58 -7.35
N LEU A 118 3.09 23.70 -8.21
CA LEU A 118 2.19 24.07 -9.30
C LEU A 118 0.86 24.66 -8.78
N MET A 119 0.33 24.13 -7.67
CA MET A 119 -0.87 24.67 -7.03
C MET A 119 -0.62 26.06 -6.45
N VAL A 120 0.57 26.31 -5.86
CA VAL A 120 0.96 27.66 -5.39
C VAL A 120 1.07 28.65 -6.55
N VAL A 121 1.52 28.22 -7.72
CA VAL A 121 1.49 29.05 -8.94
C VAL A 121 0.04 29.40 -9.29
N ALA A 122 -0.86 28.42 -9.30
CA ALA A 122 -2.27 28.64 -9.64
C ALA A 122 -2.96 29.69 -8.74
N GLU A 123 -2.54 29.80 -7.47
CA GLU A 123 -3.07 30.83 -6.55
C GLU A 123 -2.79 32.27 -7.01
N ARG A 124 -1.76 32.49 -7.81
CA ARG A 124 -1.39 33.82 -8.34
C ARG A 124 -2.19 34.22 -9.59
N TYR A 125 -2.98 33.29 -10.15
CA TYR A 125 -3.76 33.48 -11.38
C TYR A 125 -5.26 33.28 -11.11
N PRO A 126 -6.02 34.31 -10.70
CA PRO A 126 -7.44 34.18 -10.35
C PRO A 126 -8.32 33.61 -11.49
N GLU A 127 -7.98 33.94 -12.73
CA GLU A 127 -8.70 33.45 -13.92
C GLU A 127 -8.54 31.92 -14.08
N LEU A 128 -7.37 31.38 -13.79
CA LEU A 128 -7.12 29.93 -13.78
C LEU A 128 -7.94 29.25 -12.66
N LYS A 129 -8.02 29.87 -11.48
CA LYS A 129 -8.86 29.33 -10.39
C LYS A 129 -10.34 29.31 -10.73
N ALA A 130 -10.80 30.24 -11.56
CA ALA A 130 -12.17 30.26 -12.06
C ALA A 130 -12.41 29.28 -13.20
N ASP A 131 -11.35 28.77 -13.86
CA ASP A 131 -11.47 27.82 -14.97
C ASP A 131 -12.10 26.50 -14.51
N ARG A 132 -13.09 26.03 -15.26
CA ARG A 132 -13.83 24.82 -14.92
C ARG A 132 -12.96 23.56 -15.03
N ASN A 133 -12.15 23.46 -16.09
CA ASN A 133 -11.31 22.30 -16.33
C ASN A 133 -10.23 22.18 -15.24
N PHE A 134 -9.65 23.32 -14.84
CA PHE A 134 -8.69 23.34 -13.73
C PHE A 134 -9.29 22.81 -12.43
N ARG A 135 -10.48 23.30 -12.05
CA ARG A 135 -11.16 22.84 -10.83
C ARG A 135 -11.54 21.37 -10.89
N GLU A 136 -11.99 20.86 -12.04
CA GLU A 136 -12.28 19.45 -12.23
C GLU A 136 -11.02 18.58 -12.09
N LEU A 137 -9.89 19.00 -12.68
CA LEU A 137 -8.61 18.31 -12.57
C LEU A 137 -8.07 18.33 -11.14
N GLN A 138 -8.18 19.47 -10.45
CA GLN A 138 -7.82 19.58 -9.04
C GLN A 138 -8.63 18.61 -8.17
N ALA A 139 -9.95 18.60 -8.32
CA ALA A 139 -10.83 17.67 -7.59
C ALA A 139 -10.50 16.19 -7.88
N GLN A 140 -10.15 15.87 -9.14
CA GLN A 140 -9.73 14.52 -9.50
C GLN A 140 -8.38 14.14 -8.86
N LEU A 141 -7.43 15.06 -8.79
CA LEU A 141 -6.14 14.85 -8.11
C LEU A 141 -6.33 14.63 -6.62
N GLU A 142 -7.10 15.49 -5.95
CA GLU A 142 -7.42 15.34 -4.52
C GLU A 142 -8.13 14.00 -4.24
N GLY A 143 -9.11 13.65 -5.07
CA GLY A 143 -9.78 12.35 -4.97
C GLY A 143 -8.86 11.16 -5.23
N THR A 144 -7.85 11.32 -6.07
CA THR A 144 -6.84 10.27 -6.33
C THR A 144 -5.87 10.14 -5.15
N GLU A 145 -5.45 11.26 -4.53
CA GLU A 145 -4.61 11.26 -3.34
C GLU A 145 -5.28 10.54 -2.16
N ASN A 146 -6.57 10.79 -1.95
CA ASN A 146 -7.35 10.06 -0.95
C ASN A 146 -7.39 8.55 -1.23
N ARG A 147 -7.54 8.14 -2.50
CA ARG A 147 -7.51 6.71 -2.87
C ARG A 147 -6.12 6.11 -2.68
N ILE A 148 -5.05 6.85 -2.97
CA ILE A 148 -3.67 6.41 -2.70
C ILE A 148 -3.49 6.14 -1.21
N THR A 149 -3.95 7.04 -0.35
CA THR A 149 -3.87 6.88 1.11
C THR A 149 -4.60 5.61 1.57
N ILE A 150 -5.83 5.40 1.10
CA ILE A 150 -6.61 4.19 1.42
C ILE A 150 -5.94 2.93 0.88
N ALA A 151 -5.43 2.95 -0.35
CA ALA A 151 -4.74 1.81 -0.94
C ALA A 151 -3.45 1.47 -0.19
N ARG A 152 -2.68 2.47 0.24
CA ARG A 152 -1.49 2.28 1.10
C ARG A 152 -1.85 1.64 2.44
N GLN A 153 -2.93 2.11 3.09
CA GLN A 153 -3.39 1.53 4.35
C GLN A 153 -3.77 0.05 4.19
N ARG A 154 -4.55 -0.28 3.16
CA ARG A 154 -4.90 -1.68 2.85
C ARG A 154 -3.67 -2.54 2.59
N HIS A 155 -2.66 -1.98 1.91
CA HIS A 155 -1.41 -2.68 1.65
C HIS A 155 -0.63 -2.95 2.95
N ILE A 156 -0.55 -1.97 3.87
CA ILE A 156 0.07 -2.15 5.19
C ILE A 156 -0.64 -3.26 6.00
N GLU A 157 -1.97 -3.27 5.98
CA GLU A 157 -2.78 -4.31 6.64
C GLU A 157 -2.55 -5.70 6.01
N ALA A 158 -2.46 -5.78 4.68
CA ALA A 158 -2.17 -7.02 3.97
C ALA A 158 -0.76 -7.56 4.28
N ILE A 159 0.26 -6.68 4.33
CA ILE A 159 1.61 -7.05 4.76
C ILE A 159 1.59 -7.61 6.19
N LYS A 160 0.93 -6.92 7.11
CA LYS A 160 0.80 -7.37 8.49
C LYS A 160 0.15 -8.75 8.55
N HIS A 161 -0.98 -8.92 7.87
CA HIS A 161 -1.69 -10.20 7.83
C HIS A 161 -0.82 -11.32 7.27
N PHE A 162 -0.13 -11.09 6.15
CA PHE A 162 0.81 -12.07 5.58
C PHE A 162 1.94 -12.39 6.56
N ASN A 163 2.56 -11.38 7.18
CA ASN A 163 3.63 -11.56 8.14
C ASN A 163 3.16 -12.37 9.37
N ASP A 164 1.95 -12.13 9.85
CA ASP A 164 1.35 -12.91 10.93
C ASP A 164 1.18 -14.39 10.51
N MET A 165 0.72 -14.65 9.27
CA MET A 165 0.56 -16.01 8.75
C MET A 165 1.89 -16.78 8.68
N VAL A 166 2.99 -16.13 8.35
CA VAL A 166 4.30 -16.79 8.22
C VAL A 166 5.07 -16.93 9.53
N THR A 167 4.68 -16.17 10.58
CA THR A 167 5.45 -16.12 11.84
C THR A 167 4.71 -16.59 13.08
N VAL A 168 3.37 -16.60 13.07
CA VAL A 168 2.56 -16.94 14.26
C VAL A 168 1.98 -18.34 14.11
N PRO A 169 2.13 -19.21 15.15
CA PRO A 169 1.48 -20.52 15.16
C PRO A 169 -0.07 -20.41 15.10
N PRO A 170 -0.76 -21.38 14.49
CA PRO A 170 -0.24 -22.65 13.93
C PRO A 170 0.30 -22.54 12.50
N THR A 171 0.04 -21.46 11.77
CA THR A 171 0.36 -21.30 10.35
C THR A 171 1.86 -21.20 10.10
N SER A 172 2.65 -20.69 11.04
CA SER A 172 4.10 -20.66 10.95
C SER A 172 4.74 -22.06 10.85
N PHE A 173 4.14 -23.09 11.45
CA PHE A 173 4.61 -24.47 11.27
C PHE A 173 4.41 -24.94 9.83
N THR A 174 3.27 -24.59 9.22
CA THR A 174 3.00 -24.89 7.81
C THR A 174 3.95 -24.14 6.89
N ASN A 175 4.25 -22.87 7.21
CA ASN A 175 5.22 -22.06 6.47
C ASN A 175 6.62 -22.72 6.53
N SER A 176 7.07 -23.09 7.72
CA SER A 176 8.38 -23.71 7.92
C SER A 176 8.53 -25.06 7.22
N LEU A 177 7.44 -25.82 7.07
CA LEU A 177 7.48 -27.16 6.46
C LEU A 177 7.31 -27.13 4.93
N PHE A 178 6.49 -26.23 4.40
CA PHE A 178 6.07 -26.29 3.00
C PHE A 178 6.44 -25.07 2.15
N TYR A 179 6.48 -23.85 2.72
CA TYR A 179 6.55 -22.62 1.90
C TYR A 179 7.85 -21.84 2.07
N HIS A 180 8.41 -21.79 3.29
CA HIS A 180 9.65 -21.08 3.63
C HIS A 180 9.64 -19.59 3.27
N HIS A 181 8.45 -18.95 3.32
CA HIS A 181 8.33 -17.53 3.08
C HIS A 181 8.93 -16.73 4.23
N GLU A 182 9.65 -15.67 3.88
CA GLU A 182 10.16 -14.67 4.81
C GLU A 182 9.15 -13.54 5.02
N LYS A 183 9.33 -12.79 6.10
CA LYS A 183 8.55 -11.57 6.35
C LYS A 183 8.75 -10.55 5.23
N ARG A 184 7.65 -9.95 4.76
CA ARG A 184 7.71 -8.82 3.85
C ARG A 184 8.02 -7.54 4.62
N PRO A 185 8.85 -6.64 4.03
CA PRO A 185 9.14 -5.34 4.65
C PRO A 185 7.86 -4.52 4.77
N GLN A 186 7.71 -3.82 5.89
CA GLN A 186 6.59 -2.91 6.11
C GLN A 186 6.75 -1.67 5.25
N TRP A 187 5.63 -1.18 4.73
CA TRP A 187 5.57 0.15 4.12
C TRP A 187 5.67 1.19 5.22
N SER A 188 6.80 1.87 5.34
CA SER A 188 6.98 2.97 6.28
C SER A 188 6.60 4.31 5.64
N LEU A 189 6.28 5.31 6.46
CA LEU A 189 6.24 6.70 6.01
C LEU A 189 7.60 7.08 5.43
N ASP A 190 7.63 7.89 4.37
CA ASP A 190 8.90 8.41 3.88
C ASP A 190 9.51 9.41 4.89
N ALA A 191 10.81 9.69 4.76
CA ALA A 191 11.52 10.55 5.70
C ALA A 191 10.95 11.99 5.76
N ALA A 192 10.27 12.44 4.71
CA ALA A 192 9.62 13.74 4.67
C ALA A 192 8.28 13.72 5.40
N GLU A 193 7.47 12.67 5.21
CA GLU A 193 6.22 12.43 5.94
C GLU A 193 6.49 12.24 7.44
N GLN A 194 7.56 11.51 7.82
CA GLN A 194 7.97 11.35 9.22
C GLN A 194 8.32 12.68 9.87
N LYS A 195 9.14 13.52 9.22
CA LYS A 195 9.48 14.85 9.72
C LYS A 195 8.29 15.80 9.80
N ALA A 196 7.30 15.64 8.91
CA ALA A 196 6.09 16.46 8.96
C ALA A 196 5.19 16.06 10.16
N VAL A 197 5.16 14.78 10.52
CA VAL A 197 4.43 14.30 11.71
C VAL A 197 5.15 14.67 13.01
N GLU A 198 6.49 14.65 13.03
CA GLU A 198 7.29 15.07 14.20
C GLU A 198 7.18 16.57 14.51
N LYS A 199 6.95 17.40 13.49
CA LYS A 199 6.66 18.82 13.66
C LYS A 199 5.15 19.03 13.75
N ALA A 200 4.56 18.72 14.90
CA ALA A 200 3.21 19.16 15.19
C ALA A 200 3.11 20.68 14.98
N PRO A 201 2.09 21.19 14.27
CA PRO A 201 1.94 22.63 14.11
C PRO A 201 1.77 23.25 15.51
N GLU A 202 2.63 24.20 15.86
CA GLU A 202 2.42 25.05 17.03
C GLU A 202 1.14 25.84 16.78
N VAL A 203 0.10 25.49 17.52
CA VAL A 203 -1.14 26.26 17.53
C VAL A 203 -0.86 27.50 18.41
N ALA A 204 -0.51 28.59 17.79
CA ALA A 204 -0.50 29.91 18.45
C ALA A 204 -1.98 30.37 18.52
N PHE A 205 -2.46 30.52 19.73
CA PHE A 205 -3.75 31.16 20.05
C PHE A 205 -3.58 32.66 20.15
#